data_c5d91ace5627b474292415926029de1b
#
_entry.id   c5d91ace5627b474292415926029de1b
#
_cell.length_a   1.000
_cell.length_b   1.000
_cell.length_c   1.000
_cell.angle_alpha   90.00
_cell.angle_beta   90.00
_cell.angle_gamma   90.00
#
_symmetry.space_group_name_H-M   'P 1'
#
loop_
_entity.id
_entity.type
_entity.pdbx_description
1 polymer ?
#
loop_
_entity_poly.entity_id
_entity_poly.type
_entity_poly.pdbx_seq_one_letter_code
_entity_poly.pdbx_strand_id
1 'polypeptide(L)'
;DLFADFCDPGFEQKETLSTGAMVAAAGGYTDAFVIPNTNPPTSSKTAVEYIKNENDLVNLFPIGSVSKNIEGKDLAEMYDMKLAGAIAFSDGRKTIQNSGLLLKALQYVKTFEGIIIEIPEDREITKNGLMNEGVVSTQIGLQAKASIAEDIHTYRNIELLRYTQSKIHLTGISTKKSIDLIRQAKKQKLNVTCSVTTYHLLYSEQMLESYNSHFKVNPPLRTEEDRKALIKAVEDGTIDCIASHHTPQSWDDKQVEFAYAQSGMLSLQTTLHMLLKLESNITIDKWVSLLSDQPRKIFSLPQPKLEAGADATLTIFSTTEPWTYNEKSNQSLSENSPLFQETLQGKILCVINNHKHRIYE
;
A
#
# COMPACT_ATOMS: atom_id res chain seq x y z
N ASP A 1 -6.68 -4.73 2.76
CA ASP A 1 -5.53 -3.92 2.35
C ASP A 1 -5.74 -3.30 0.98
N LEU A 2 -5.15 -2.11 0.74
CA LEU A 2 -5.39 -1.32 -0.47
C LEU A 2 -4.28 -1.42 -1.52
N PHE A 3 -3.10 -1.97 -1.18
CA PHE A 3 -1.96 -1.93 -2.08
C PHE A 3 -0.91 -2.98 -1.70
N ALA A 4 -1.05 -4.19 -2.24
CA ALA A 4 -0.15 -5.30 -2.01
C ALA A 4 0.39 -5.87 -3.33
N ASP A 5 1.66 -6.23 -3.35
CA ASP A 5 2.32 -6.93 -4.45
C ASP A 5 2.36 -8.43 -4.13
N PHE A 6 1.62 -9.22 -4.89
CA PHE A 6 1.64 -10.69 -4.75
C PHE A 6 2.46 -11.37 -5.86
N CYS A 7 3.14 -10.57 -6.68
CA CYS A 7 4.17 -11.04 -7.60
C CYS A 7 3.74 -12.08 -8.66
N ASP A 8 2.49 -12.47 -8.70
CA ASP A 8 1.93 -13.53 -9.54
C ASP A 8 0.87 -12.95 -10.49
N PRO A 9 1.04 -13.13 -11.80
CA PRO A 9 2.05 -13.96 -12.50
C PRO A 9 3.41 -13.28 -12.70
N GLY A 10 4.43 -14.12 -12.84
CA GLY A 10 5.74 -13.76 -13.40
C GLY A 10 6.89 -13.54 -12.41
N PHE A 11 6.61 -13.51 -11.11
CA PHE A 11 7.62 -13.39 -10.05
C PHE A 11 7.26 -14.30 -8.86
N GLU A 12 6.71 -15.47 -9.13
CA GLU A 12 6.15 -16.42 -8.15
C GLU A 12 7.18 -16.92 -7.13
N GLN A 13 8.47 -16.79 -7.44
CA GLN A 13 9.55 -17.09 -6.50
C GLN A 13 9.60 -16.12 -5.31
N LYS A 14 8.97 -14.93 -5.42
CA LYS A 14 8.90 -13.94 -4.34
C LYS A 14 7.62 -14.10 -3.53
N GLU A 15 6.50 -14.29 -4.21
CA GLU A 15 5.17 -14.46 -3.64
C GLU A 15 4.23 -15.00 -4.72
N THR A 16 3.19 -15.74 -4.34
CA THR A 16 2.10 -16.14 -5.20
C THR A 16 0.78 -15.56 -4.74
N LEU A 17 -0.27 -15.60 -5.56
CA LEU A 17 -1.62 -15.19 -5.12
C LEU A 17 -2.07 -15.99 -3.90
N SER A 18 -1.75 -17.28 -3.85
CA SER A 18 -2.09 -18.17 -2.73
C SER A 18 -1.35 -17.81 -1.46
N THR A 19 -0.01 -17.66 -1.51
CA THR A 19 0.80 -17.32 -0.34
C THR A 19 0.52 -15.88 0.12
N GLY A 20 0.34 -14.93 -0.79
CA GLY A 20 -0.08 -13.57 -0.47
C GLY A 20 -1.43 -13.50 0.24
N ALA A 21 -2.40 -14.32 -0.19
CA ALA A 21 -3.67 -14.45 0.52
C ALA A 21 -3.49 -15.04 1.94
N MET A 22 -2.58 -16.01 2.12
CA MET A 22 -2.25 -16.53 3.46
C MET A 22 -1.58 -15.49 4.34
N VAL A 23 -0.66 -14.71 3.80
CA VAL A 23 -0.02 -13.56 4.49
C VAL A 23 -1.07 -12.54 4.92
N ALA A 24 -1.98 -12.17 4.01
CA ALA A 24 -3.07 -11.24 4.31
C ALA A 24 -3.96 -11.76 5.43
N ALA A 25 -4.38 -13.03 5.37
CA ALA A 25 -5.17 -13.65 6.44
C ALA A 25 -4.41 -13.67 7.78
N ALA A 26 -3.12 -14.00 7.79
CA ALA A 26 -2.29 -13.97 9.00
C ALA A 26 -2.10 -12.55 9.55
N GLY A 27 -2.22 -11.52 8.72
CA GLY A 27 -2.28 -10.12 9.13
C GLY A 27 -3.67 -9.63 9.55
N GLY A 28 -4.69 -10.51 9.49
CA GLY A 28 -6.07 -10.17 9.86
C GLY A 28 -6.91 -9.54 8.74
N TYR A 29 -6.43 -9.57 7.51
CA TYR A 29 -7.17 -9.03 6.37
C TYR A 29 -8.12 -10.06 5.76
N THR A 30 -9.31 -9.61 5.40
CA THR A 30 -10.32 -10.38 4.66
C THR A 30 -10.37 -10.01 3.18
N ASP A 31 -9.76 -8.88 2.83
CA ASP A 31 -9.76 -8.33 1.49
C ASP A 31 -8.39 -7.69 1.19
N ALA A 32 -7.83 -7.95 0.02
CA ALA A 32 -6.57 -7.38 -0.42
C ALA A 32 -6.65 -6.91 -1.89
N PHE A 33 -6.16 -5.69 -2.14
CA PHE A 33 -6.03 -5.15 -3.49
C PHE A 33 -4.64 -5.48 -4.02
N VAL A 34 -4.60 -6.19 -5.14
CA VAL A 34 -3.37 -6.66 -5.78
C VAL A 34 -2.96 -5.69 -6.88
N ILE A 35 -1.74 -5.15 -6.77
CA ILE A 35 -1.21 -4.17 -7.72
C ILE A 35 -0.88 -4.80 -9.07
N PRO A 36 -0.88 -4.01 -10.17
CA PRO A 36 -0.74 -4.54 -11.54
C PRO A 36 0.71 -4.84 -11.94
N ASN A 37 1.69 -4.77 -11.02
CA ASN A 37 3.13 -4.90 -11.35
C ASN A 37 3.60 -6.35 -11.50
N THR A 38 2.87 -7.12 -12.25
CA THR A 38 3.11 -8.54 -12.61
C THR A 38 3.78 -8.66 -13.98
N ASN A 39 4.08 -9.87 -14.44
CA ASN A 39 4.61 -10.14 -15.76
C ASN A 39 3.90 -11.34 -16.44
N PRO A 40 2.98 -11.08 -17.39
CA PRO A 40 2.61 -9.76 -17.92
C PRO A 40 1.87 -8.90 -16.88
N PRO A 41 1.90 -7.56 -17.05
CA PRO A 41 1.15 -6.65 -16.17
C PRO A 41 -0.36 -6.87 -16.24
N THR A 42 -1.08 -6.57 -15.16
CA THR A 42 -2.55 -6.64 -15.11
C THR A 42 -3.16 -5.50 -15.95
N SER A 43 -3.01 -5.60 -17.27
CA SER A 43 -3.43 -4.58 -18.26
C SER A 43 -4.52 -5.06 -19.21
N SER A 44 -5.16 -6.19 -18.92
CA SER A 44 -6.22 -6.77 -19.75
C SER A 44 -7.31 -7.42 -18.88
N LYS A 45 -8.49 -7.62 -19.50
CA LYS A 45 -9.60 -8.36 -18.90
C LYS A 45 -9.17 -9.73 -18.36
N THR A 46 -8.43 -10.50 -19.15
CA THR A 46 -7.98 -11.85 -18.76
C THR A 46 -7.06 -11.84 -17.56
N ALA A 47 -6.15 -10.86 -17.46
CA ALA A 47 -5.26 -10.73 -16.31
C ALA A 47 -6.04 -10.37 -15.03
N VAL A 48 -7.09 -9.53 -15.15
CA VAL A 48 -8.00 -9.22 -14.03
C VAL A 48 -8.76 -10.46 -13.58
N GLU A 49 -9.32 -11.23 -14.53
CA GLU A 49 -10.06 -12.47 -14.23
C GLU A 49 -9.16 -13.53 -13.58
N TYR A 50 -7.89 -13.60 -13.96
CA TYR A 50 -6.92 -14.51 -13.37
C TYR A 50 -6.74 -14.26 -11.86
N ILE A 51 -6.50 -13.02 -11.47
CA ILE A 51 -6.33 -12.65 -10.05
C ILE A 51 -7.62 -12.88 -9.26
N LYS A 52 -8.77 -12.47 -9.81
CA LYS A 52 -10.06 -12.60 -9.13
C LYS A 52 -10.47 -14.03 -8.87
N ASN A 53 -10.04 -14.97 -9.68
CA ASN A 53 -10.39 -16.39 -9.55
C ASN A 53 -9.59 -17.15 -8.48
N GLU A 54 -8.57 -16.51 -7.88
CA GLU A 54 -7.75 -17.09 -6.80
C GLU A 54 -8.30 -16.82 -5.38
N ASN A 55 -9.57 -16.42 -5.26
CA ASN A 55 -10.20 -16.12 -3.97
C ASN A 55 -10.46 -17.37 -3.14
N ASP A 56 -10.05 -17.32 -1.88
CA ASP A 56 -10.37 -18.35 -0.88
C ASP A 56 -10.86 -17.70 0.44
N LEU A 57 -10.09 -17.73 1.52
CA LEU A 57 -10.42 -17.06 2.79
C LEU A 57 -10.32 -15.53 2.66
N VAL A 58 -9.42 -15.04 1.83
CA VAL A 58 -9.23 -13.62 1.53
C VAL A 58 -9.72 -13.33 0.11
N ASN A 59 -10.55 -12.30 -0.05
CA ASN A 59 -10.94 -11.82 -1.37
C ASN A 59 -9.77 -11.03 -1.98
N LEU A 60 -9.37 -11.39 -3.20
CA LEU A 60 -8.38 -10.66 -3.96
C LEU A 60 -9.06 -9.77 -5.00
N PHE A 61 -8.83 -8.47 -4.87
CA PHE A 61 -9.34 -7.47 -5.79
C PHE A 61 -8.21 -6.95 -6.69
N PRO A 62 -8.22 -7.28 -7.98
CA PRO A 62 -7.20 -6.78 -8.90
C PRO A 62 -7.32 -5.28 -9.12
N ILE A 63 -6.18 -4.60 -9.09
CA ILE A 63 -6.02 -3.24 -9.62
C ILE A 63 -5.60 -3.38 -11.08
N GLY A 64 -6.40 -2.83 -12.01
CA GLY A 64 -6.04 -2.77 -13.41
C GLY A 64 -5.03 -1.67 -13.70
N SER A 65 -4.18 -1.83 -14.72
CA SER A 65 -3.25 -0.77 -15.09
C SER A 65 -3.97 0.44 -15.71
N VAL A 66 -3.42 1.64 -15.51
CA VAL A 66 -3.87 2.86 -16.19
C VAL A 66 -3.30 2.91 -17.61
N SER A 67 -2.03 2.57 -17.77
CA SER A 67 -1.39 2.55 -19.08
C SER A 67 -1.16 1.12 -19.59
N LYS A 68 -1.15 0.96 -20.92
CA LYS A 68 -0.83 -0.32 -21.56
C LYS A 68 0.54 -0.79 -21.08
N ASN A 69 0.60 -2.04 -20.59
CA ASN A 69 1.81 -2.67 -20.09
C ASN A 69 2.58 -1.84 -19.03
N ILE A 70 1.90 -0.91 -18.37
CA ILE A 70 2.51 -0.01 -17.38
C ILE A 70 3.70 0.78 -18.00
N GLU A 71 3.56 1.19 -19.27
CA GLU A 71 4.61 1.94 -19.97
C GLU A 71 4.48 3.47 -19.82
N GLY A 72 3.35 3.96 -19.30
CA GLY A 72 3.11 5.40 -19.12
C GLY A 72 2.91 6.18 -20.43
N LYS A 73 2.58 5.50 -21.55
CA LYS A 73 2.44 6.12 -22.89
C LYS A 73 0.99 6.21 -23.35
N ASP A 74 0.33 5.08 -23.43
CA ASP A 74 -1.04 4.94 -23.94
C ASP A 74 -1.96 4.41 -22.85
N LEU A 75 -3.23 4.81 -22.86
CA LEU A 75 -4.23 4.29 -21.92
C LEU A 75 -4.51 2.82 -22.19
N ALA A 76 -4.67 2.05 -21.09
CA ALA A 76 -5.22 0.69 -21.13
C ALA A 76 -6.75 0.72 -21.27
N GLU A 77 -7.34 -0.42 -21.59
CA GLU A 77 -8.79 -0.60 -21.71
C GLU A 77 -9.44 -0.74 -20.32
N MET A 78 -9.43 0.38 -19.57
CA MET A 78 -9.85 0.38 -18.15
C MET A 78 -11.32 -0.02 -17.96
N TYR A 79 -12.21 0.30 -18.89
CA TYR A 79 -13.61 -0.09 -18.79
C TYR A 79 -13.80 -1.60 -18.90
N ASP A 80 -13.10 -2.27 -19.81
CA ASP A 80 -13.16 -3.72 -19.95
C ASP A 80 -12.61 -4.43 -18.70
N MET A 81 -11.52 -3.90 -18.13
CA MET A 81 -11.00 -4.38 -16.85
C MET A 81 -11.98 -4.14 -15.71
N LYS A 82 -12.71 -3.01 -15.68
CA LYS A 82 -13.78 -2.75 -14.70
C LYS A 82 -14.89 -3.79 -14.79
N LEU A 83 -15.33 -4.13 -16.00
CA LEU A 83 -16.36 -5.17 -16.20
C LEU A 83 -15.87 -6.56 -15.77
N ALA A 84 -14.57 -6.84 -15.90
CA ALA A 84 -13.96 -8.07 -15.39
C ALA A 84 -13.84 -8.13 -13.86
N GLY A 85 -13.93 -6.98 -13.18
CA GLY A 85 -13.89 -6.89 -11.73
C GLY A 85 -12.71 -6.14 -11.15
N ALA A 86 -11.97 -5.36 -11.94
CA ALA A 86 -10.95 -4.46 -11.40
C ALA A 86 -11.61 -3.45 -10.44
N ILE A 87 -11.07 -3.34 -9.23
CA ILE A 87 -11.60 -2.47 -8.17
C ILE A 87 -11.20 -1.01 -8.37
N ALA A 88 -9.99 -0.79 -8.88
CA ALA A 88 -9.38 0.51 -9.11
C ALA A 88 -8.36 0.41 -10.26
N PHE A 89 -7.73 1.54 -10.62
CA PHE A 89 -6.72 1.59 -11.68
C PHE A 89 -5.45 2.29 -11.19
N SER A 90 -4.29 1.72 -11.50
CA SER A 90 -2.98 2.24 -11.12
C SER A 90 -1.89 1.65 -12.03
N ASP A 91 -0.80 2.37 -12.26
CA ASP A 91 0.42 1.75 -12.76
C ASP A 91 1.30 1.19 -11.60
N GLY A 92 0.70 1.13 -10.40
CA GLY A 92 1.28 0.55 -9.21
C GLY A 92 2.56 1.27 -8.79
N ARG A 93 3.65 0.53 -8.66
CA ARG A 93 4.96 1.07 -8.29
C ARG A 93 5.62 1.93 -9.39
N LYS A 94 5.12 1.90 -10.62
CA LYS A 94 5.55 2.78 -11.71
C LYS A 94 4.61 3.97 -11.80
N THR A 95 4.95 5.07 -11.12
CA THR A 95 4.13 6.27 -11.10
C THR A 95 3.94 6.89 -12.49
N ILE A 96 2.77 7.45 -12.77
CA ILE A 96 2.47 8.07 -14.07
C ILE A 96 3.17 9.43 -14.17
N GLN A 97 4.21 9.51 -15.00
CA GLN A 97 4.99 10.74 -15.18
C GLN A 97 4.30 11.74 -16.12
N ASN A 98 3.62 11.25 -17.15
CA ASN A 98 2.97 12.10 -18.17
C ASN A 98 1.64 12.67 -17.63
N SER A 99 1.62 13.99 -17.38
CA SER A 99 0.42 14.70 -16.90
C SER A 99 -0.76 14.62 -17.88
N GLY A 100 -0.49 14.60 -19.20
CA GLY A 100 -1.54 14.48 -20.23
C GLY A 100 -2.19 13.09 -20.22
N LEU A 101 -1.40 12.04 -19.96
CA LEU A 101 -1.92 10.68 -19.79
C LEU A 101 -2.80 10.58 -18.54
N LEU A 102 -2.33 11.11 -17.41
CA LEU A 102 -3.11 11.10 -16.17
C LEU A 102 -4.40 11.92 -16.30
N LEU A 103 -4.35 13.07 -16.98
CA LEU A 103 -5.53 13.86 -17.27
C LEU A 103 -6.60 13.05 -18.03
N LYS A 104 -6.20 12.40 -19.13
CA LYS A 104 -7.09 11.54 -19.92
C LYS A 104 -7.61 10.37 -19.10
N ALA A 105 -6.76 9.75 -18.28
CA ALA A 105 -7.14 8.64 -17.41
C ALA A 105 -8.22 9.07 -16.40
N LEU A 106 -8.05 10.22 -15.72
CA LEU A 106 -9.04 10.78 -14.80
C LEU A 106 -10.37 11.10 -15.49
N GLN A 107 -10.32 11.63 -16.70
CA GLN A 107 -11.53 11.87 -17.50
C GLN A 107 -12.22 10.56 -17.89
N TYR A 108 -11.45 9.54 -18.26
CA TYR A 108 -11.98 8.25 -18.68
C TYR A 108 -12.62 7.50 -17.51
N VAL A 109 -11.94 7.35 -16.37
CA VAL A 109 -12.51 6.62 -15.22
C VAL A 109 -13.76 7.31 -14.65
N LYS A 110 -13.90 8.62 -14.83
CA LYS A 110 -15.08 9.37 -14.42
C LYS A 110 -16.36 8.87 -15.12
N THR A 111 -16.27 8.41 -16.37
CA THR A 111 -17.43 7.97 -17.16
C THR A 111 -18.11 6.73 -16.60
N PHE A 112 -17.40 5.93 -15.79
CA PHE A 112 -17.91 4.71 -15.14
C PHE A 112 -17.67 4.68 -13.62
N GLU A 113 -17.52 5.86 -13.02
CA GLU A 113 -17.32 6.07 -11.58
C GLU A 113 -16.09 5.35 -11.00
N GLY A 114 -15.08 5.06 -11.83
CA GLY A 114 -13.83 4.45 -11.43
C GLY A 114 -12.97 5.38 -10.57
N ILE A 115 -11.94 4.81 -9.95
CA ILE A 115 -10.98 5.53 -9.13
C ILE A 115 -9.55 5.20 -9.59
N ILE A 116 -8.68 6.21 -9.63
CA ILE A 116 -7.25 6.03 -9.85
C ILE A 116 -6.53 6.03 -8.51
N ILE A 117 -5.63 5.05 -8.32
CA ILE A 117 -4.67 5.00 -7.21
C ILE A 117 -3.31 5.40 -7.76
N GLU A 118 -2.64 6.36 -7.10
CA GLU A 118 -1.36 6.89 -7.56
C GLU A 118 -0.39 7.06 -6.39
N ILE A 119 0.86 6.63 -6.58
CA ILE A 119 1.98 7.00 -5.71
C ILE A 119 2.57 8.30 -6.28
N PRO A 120 2.52 9.43 -5.59
CA PRO A 120 3.06 10.67 -6.12
C PRO A 120 4.60 10.66 -6.04
N GLU A 121 5.27 10.56 -7.18
CA GLU A 121 6.73 10.63 -7.28
C GLU A 121 7.16 11.16 -8.65
N ASP A 122 7.92 12.25 -8.68
CA ASP A 122 8.64 12.68 -9.87
C ASP A 122 9.94 11.86 -9.99
N ARG A 123 9.99 10.97 -10.99
CA ARG A 123 11.11 10.04 -11.16
C ARG A 123 12.36 10.69 -11.73
N GLU A 124 12.25 11.82 -12.42
CA GLU A 124 13.43 12.54 -12.89
C GLU A 124 14.16 13.21 -11.73
N ILE A 125 13.42 13.72 -10.73
CA ILE A 125 14.00 14.28 -9.51
C ILE A 125 14.59 13.17 -8.62
N THR A 126 13.93 12.02 -8.52
CA THR A 126 14.37 10.92 -7.63
C THR A 126 15.35 9.94 -8.28
N LYS A 127 15.74 10.18 -9.52
CA LYS A 127 16.60 9.28 -10.30
C LYS A 127 17.85 8.84 -9.53
N ASN A 128 18.05 7.52 -9.47
CA ASN A 128 19.14 6.87 -8.75
C ASN A 128 19.17 7.10 -7.22
N GLY A 129 18.22 7.81 -6.65
CA GLY A 129 18.14 8.00 -5.21
C GLY A 129 17.74 6.71 -4.48
N LEU A 130 18.33 6.47 -3.32
CA LEU A 130 18.21 5.24 -2.55
C LEU A 130 17.42 5.44 -1.24
N MET A 131 17.49 6.66 -0.69
CA MET A 131 16.89 7.04 0.59
C MET A 131 16.47 8.51 0.58
N ASN A 132 15.88 8.99 1.67
CA ASN A 132 15.52 10.39 1.80
C ASN A 132 16.73 11.33 1.71
N GLU A 133 16.56 12.48 1.06
CA GLU A 133 17.58 13.55 1.05
C GLU A 133 17.60 14.27 2.41
N GLY A 134 18.78 14.34 3.02
CA GLY A 134 18.94 15.00 4.30
C GLY A 134 20.29 14.78 4.96
N VAL A 135 20.34 15.04 6.24
CA VAL A 135 21.55 14.90 7.06
C VAL A 135 22.05 13.45 7.05
N VAL A 136 21.12 12.49 7.25
CA VAL A 136 21.46 11.06 7.32
C VAL A 136 22.08 10.58 6.01
N SER A 137 21.47 10.88 4.85
CA SER A 137 21.99 10.44 3.55
C SER A 137 23.39 11.01 3.28
N THR A 138 23.64 12.26 3.69
CA THR A 138 24.95 12.90 3.57
C THR A 138 25.98 12.22 4.47
N GLN A 139 25.62 11.90 5.72
CA GLN A 139 26.53 11.26 6.69
C GLN A 139 26.94 9.85 6.26
N ILE A 140 25.99 9.07 5.73
CA ILE A 140 26.28 7.68 5.30
C ILE A 140 26.69 7.57 3.82
N GLY A 141 26.73 8.70 3.08
CA GLY A 141 27.23 8.74 1.70
C GLY A 141 26.35 8.06 0.66
N LEU A 142 25.04 7.96 0.90
CA LEU A 142 24.09 7.37 -0.05
C LEU A 142 23.42 8.42 -0.93
N GLN A 143 23.17 8.08 -2.20
CA GLN A 143 22.42 8.92 -3.12
C GLN A 143 20.99 9.13 -2.60
N ALA A 144 20.55 10.38 -2.64
CA ALA A 144 19.31 10.78 -2.02
C ALA A 144 18.15 11.00 -3.01
N LYS A 145 16.92 10.84 -2.49
CA LYS A 145 15.65 11.20 -3.14
C LYS A 145 15.11 12.45 -2.47
N ALA A 146 15.09 13.56 -3.19
CA ALA A 146 14.53 14.80 -2.69
C ALA A 146 13.01 14.67 -2.43
N SER A 147 12.56 15.09 -1.24
CA SER A 147 11.14 15.02 -0.84
C SER A 147 10.22 15.84 -1.74
N ILE A 148 10.73 16.92 -2.34
CA ILE A 148 10.01 17.76 -3.28
C ILE A 148 9.44 16.99 -4.49
N ALA A 149 10.01 15.83 -4.84
CA ALA A 149 9.51 14.98 -5.91
C ALA A 149 8.09 14.45 -5.62
N GLU A 150 7.81 14.10 -4.36
CA GLU A 150 6.47 13.73 -3.90
C GLU A 150 5.55 14.95 -3.88
N ASP A 151 6.02 16.07 -3.35
CA ASP A 151 5.22 17.28 -3.18
C ASP A 151 4.74 17.84 -4.52
N ILE A 152 5.61 17.89 -5.54
CA ILE A 152 5.28 18.36 -6.89
C ILE A 152 4.23 17.45 -7.53
N HIS A 153 4.40 16.13 -7.44
CA HIS A 153 3.44 15.19 -8.01
C HIS A 153 2.11 15.16 -7.25
N THR A 154 2.13 15.33 -5.93
CA THR A 154 0.91 15.52 -5.12
C THR A 154 0.16 16.77 -5.59
N TYR A 155 0.83 17.90 -5.73
CA TYR A 155 0.24 19.14 -6.24
C TYR A 155 -0.31 18.96 -7.65
N ARG A 156 0.48 18.40 -8.57
CA ARG A 156 0.06 18.09 -9.95
C ARG A 156 -1.24 17.27 -9.97
N ASN A 157 -1.27 16.19 -9.20
CA ASN A 157 -2.41 15.27 -9.16
C ASN A 157 -3.67 15.96 -8.64
N ILE A 158 -3.54 16.83 -7.62
CA ILE A 158 -4.65 17.65 -7.09
C ILE A 158 -5.16 18.64 -8.14
N GLU A 159 -4.29 19.32 -8.90
CA GLU A 159 -4.72 20.25 -9.94
C GLU A 159 -5.41 19.55 -11.09
N LEU A 160 -4.93 18.37 -11.53
CA LEU A 160 -5.60 17.55 -12.54
C LEU A 160 -6.96 17.04 -12.04
N LEU A 161 -7.03 16.64 -10.76
CA LEU A 161 -8.30 16.27 -10.12
C LEU A 161 -9.28 17.45 -10.08
N ARG A 162 -8.81 18.64 -9.73
CA ARG A 162 -9.61 19.88 -9.73
C ARG A 162 -10.20 20.17 -11.10
N TYR A 163 -9.40 20.01 -12.13
CA TYR A 163 -9.85 20.25 -13.52
C TYR A 163 -10.88 19.21 -13.99
N THR A 164 -10.64 17.92 -13.69
CA THR A 164 -11.48 16.81 -14.18
C THR A 164 -12.72 16.55 -13.32
N GLN A 165 -12.72 16.98 -12.05
CA GLN A 165 -13.75 16.63 -11.07
C GLN A 165 -14.01 15.12 -10.98
N SER A 166 -12.94 14.31 -11.07
CA SER A 166 -12.93 12.86 -10.97
C SER A 166 -12.71 12.39 -9.51
N LYS A 167 -12.18 11.18 -9.31
CA LYS A 167 -11.78 10.63 -8.01
C LYS A 167 -10.34 10.15 -8.08
N ILE A 168 -9.54 10.43 -7.06
CA ILE A 168 -8.18 9.92 -6.93
C ILE A 168 -7.88 9.50 -5.50
N HIS A 169 -7.16 8.40 -5.34
CA HIS A 169 -6.57 7.96 -4.08
C HIS A 169 -5.05 8.05 -4.16
N LEU A 170 -4.44 8.87 -3.32
CA LEU A 170 -2.99 9.00 -3.25
C LEU A 170 -2.46 8.07 -2.17
N THR A 171 -1.66 7.07 -2.56
CA THR A 171 -1.15 6.06 -1.62
C THR A 171 0.33 6.24 -1.34
N GLY A 172 0.78 5.78 -0.18
CA GLY A 172 2.19 5.90 0.21
C GLY A 172 2.64 7.33 0.47
N ILE A 173 1.74 8.20 0.92
CA ILE A 173 2.10 9.57 1.29
C ILE A 173 3.12 9.53 2.42
N SER A 174 4.21 10.27 2.27
CA SER A 174 5.34 10.22 3.19
C SER A 174 5.84 11.58 3.67
N THR A 175 5.47 12.69 3.01
CA THR A 175 5.94 14.04 3.37
C THR A 175 4.88 14.88 4.07
N LYS A 176 5.31 15.71 5.02
CA LYS A 176 4.47 16.73 5.68
C LYS A 176 3.82 17.68 4.67
N LYS A 177 4.55 18.08 3.63
CA LYS A 177 4.06 19.00 2.61
C LYS A 177 2.94 18.39 1.78
N SER A 178 3.05 17.13 1.37
CA SER A 178 1.98 16.41 0.66
C SER A 178 0.72 16.31 1.52
N ILE A 179 0.84 16.03 2.82
CA ILE A 179 -0.29 16.04 3.76
C ILE A 179 -0.98 17.43 3.79
N ASP A 180 -0.21 18.50 3.85
CA ASP A 180 -0.78 19.86 3.86
C ASP A 180 -1.52 20.18 2.56
N LEU A 181 -1.00 19.76 1.41
CA LEU A 181 -1.65 19.90 0.10
C LEU A 181 -2.98 19.11 0.05
N ILE A 182 -2.97 17.85 0.51
CA ILE A 182 -4.18 17.01 0.56
C ILE A 182 -5.22 17.61 1.52
N ARG A 183 -4.80 18.06 2.69
CA ARG A 183 -5.68 18.73 3.67
C ARG A 183 -6.38 19.95 3.06
N GLN A 184 -5.65 20.78 2.31
CA GLN A 184 -6.22 21.92 1.60
C GLN A 184 -7.21 21.48 0.50
N ALA A 185 -6.87 20.46 -0.28
CA ALA A 185 -7.75 19.91 -1.31
C ALA A 185 -9.07 19.37 -0.73
N LYS A 186 -9.01 18.67 0.41
CA LYS A 186 -10.20 18.18 1.12
C LYS A 186 -11.09 19.33 1.64
N LYS A 187 -10.49 20.40 2.19
CA LYS A 187 -11.24 21.61 2.59
C LYS A 187 -11.98 22.23 1.40
N GLN A 188 -11.46 22.09 0.19
CA GLN A 188 -12.09 22.56 -1.04
C GLN A 188 -13.10 21.54 -1.62
N LYS A 189 -13.37 20.44 -0.88
CA LYS A 189 -14.31 19.37 -1.26
C LYS A 189 -13.93 18.63 -2.56
N LEU A 190 -12.64 18.58 -2.90
CA LEU A 190 -12.17 17.72 -3.98
C LEU A 190 -12.24 16.26 -3.56
N ASN A 191 -12.54 15.37 -4.51
CA ASN A 191 -12.64 13.92 -4.29
C ASN A 191 -11.25 13.26 -4.22
N VAL A 192 -10.41 13.74 -3.30
CA VAL A 192 -9.10 13.17 -2.98
C VAL A 192 -9.17 12.43 -1.67
N THR A 193 -8.65 11.20 -1.68
CA THR A 193 -8.40 10.41 -0.47
C THR A 193 -6.94 9.99 -0.46
N CYS A 194 -6.43 9.61 0.72
CA CYS A 194 -5.04 9.16 0.81
C CYS A 194 -4.82 8.07 1.85
N SER A 195 -3.73 7.34 1.66
CA SER A 195 -3.26 6.33 2.61
C SER A 195 -1.78 6.50 2.92
N VAL A 196 -1.41 6.04 4.11
CA VAL A 196 -0.03 5.94 4.60
C VAL A 196 0.27 4.49 4.94
N THR A 197 1.55 4.11 4.96
CA THR A 197 1.94 2.78 5.41
C THR A 197 2.25 2.76 6.90
N THR A 198 2.11 1.60 7.53
CA THR A 198 2.46 1.42 8.95
C THR A 198 3.94 1.68 9.22
N TYR A 199 4.82 1.31 8.30
CA TYR A 199 6.25 1.51 8.48
C TYR A 199 6.67 2.99 8.34
N HIS A 200 5.95 3.83 7.56
CA HIS A 200 6.20 5.28 7.55
C HIS A 200 5.70 5.98 8.83
N LEU A 201 4.73 5.39 9.53
CA LEU A 201 4.31 5.87 10.84
C LEU A 201 5.28 5.47 11.96
N LEU A 202 5.93 4.30 11.83
CA LEU A 202 6.78 3.74 12.87
C LEU A 202 8.25 4.12 12.74
N TYR A 203 8.78 4.15 11.52
CA TYR A 203 10.20 4.33 11.24
C TYR A 203 10.50 5.66 10.56
N SER A 204 11.70 6.18 10.80
CA SER A 204 12.26 7.36 10.11
C SER A 204 13.58 6.99 9.43
N GLU A 205 14.17 7.92 8.68
CA GLU A 205 15.40 7.72 7.91
C GLU A 205 16.61 7.27 8.77
N GLN A 206 16.59 7.51 10.09
CA GLN A 206 17.64 7.06 11.02
C GLN A 206 17.81 5.53 11.00
N MET A 207 16.76 4.77 10.68
CA MET A 207 16.86 3.31 10.57
C MET A 207 17.86 2.85 9.50
N LEU A 208 18.22 3.75 8.57
CA LEU A 208 19.15 3.46 7.47
C LEU A 208 20.62 3.67 7.82
N GLU A 209 20.95 4.23 8.99
CA GLU A 209 22.32 4.42 9.46
C GLU A 209 23.11 3.10 9.56
N SER A 210 22.40 2.00 9.78
CA SER A 210 22.97 0.63 9.82
C SER A 210 23.12 -0.01 8.44
N TYR A 211 22.75 0.65 7.35
CA TYR A 211 22.67 0.08 5.99
C TYR A 211 21.79 -1.18 5.88
N ASN A 212 20.87 -1.39 6.82
CA ASN A 212 19.97 -2.53 6.75
C ASN A 212 19.01 -2.40 5.57
N SER A 213 19.19 -3.26 4.56
CA SER A 213 18.42 -3.26 3.33
C SER A 213 16.92 -3.52 3.54
N HIS A 214 16.52 -4.13 4.66
CA HIS A 214 15.11 -4.37 4.99
C HIS A 214 14.32 -3.05 5.20
N PHE A 215 15.01 -1.95 5.56
CA PHE A 215 14.40 -0.61 5.62
C PHE A 215 14.41 0.15 4.30
N LYS A 216 14.99 -0.43 3.23
CA LYS A 216 14.95 0.19 1.90
C LYS A 216 13.57 0.01 1.27
N VAL A 217 12.76 1.06 1.29
CA VAL A 217 11.38 1.12 0.77
C VAL A 217 11.22 2.27 -0.22
N ASN A 218 10.13 2.27 -0.99
CA ASN A 218 9.73 3.37 -1.86
C ASN A 218 8.21 3.63 -1.72
N PRO A 219 7.79 4.86 -1.35
CA PRO A 219 8.61 6.03 -0.99
C PRO A 219 9.59 5.74 0.14
N PRO A 220 10.73 6.48 0.23
CA PRO A 220 11.71 6.25 1.27
C PRO A 220 11.20 6.67 2.65
N LEU A 221 11.71 6.05 3.71
CA LEU A 221 11.50 6.55 5.07
C LEU A 221 12.01 7.99 5.15
N ARG A 222 11.19 8.88 5.70
CA ARG A 222 11.44 10.31 5.77
C ARG A 222 12.01 10.73 7.12
N THR A 223 12.11 12.05 7.30
CA THR A 223 12.58 12.65 8.54
C THR A 223 11.62 12.34 9.71
N GLU A 224 12.12 12.49 10.93
CA GLU A 224 11.28 12.38 12.14
C GLU A 224 10.19 13.46 12.17
N GLU A 225 10.41 14.63 11.55
CA GLU A 225 9.38 15.68 11.41
C GLU A 225 8.24 15.22 10.49
N ASP A 226 8.57 14.59 9.35
CA ASP A 226 7.57 14.01 8.45
C ASP A 226 6.78 12.89 9.13
N ARG A 227 7.47 11.97 9.82
CA ARG A 227 6.84 10.88 10.57
C ARG A 227 5.81 11.41 11.58
N LYS A 228 6.17 12.40 12.38
CA LYS A 228 5.25 13.04 13.34
C LYS A 228 4.07 13.74 12.66
N ALA A 229 4.32 14.35 11.49
CA ALA A 229 3.26 14.98 10.72
C ALA A 229 2.26 13.95 10.16
N LEU A 230 2.74 12.76 9.74
CA LEU A 230 1.88 11.65 9.31
C LEU A 230 1.01 11.14 10.46
N ILE A 231 1.57 10.90 11.65
CA ILE A 231 0.80 10.49 12.85
C ILE A 231 -0.30 11.51 13.15
N LYS A 232 0.05 12.80 13.18
CA LYS A 232 -0.92 13.86 13.39
C LYS A 232 -2.02 13.89 12.31
N ALA A 233 -1.67 13.58 11.06
CA ALA A 233 -2.63 13.54 9.97
C ALA A 233 -3.58 12.32 10.05
N VAL A 234 -3.15 11.24 10.67
CA VAL A 234 -4.02 10.12 11.05
C VAL A 234 -4.99 10.54 12.16
N GLU A 235 -4.50 11.23 13.19
CA GLU A 235 -5.30 11.71 14.31
C GLU A 235 -6.39 12.69 13.86
N ASP A 236 -6.03 13.68 13.03
CA ASP A 236 -6.95 14.71 12.56
C ASP A 236 -7.86 14.29 11.39
N GLY A 237 -7.70 13.06 10.86
CA GLY A 237 -8.52 12.51 9.79
C GLY A 237 -8.15 13.01 8.40
N THR A 238 -7.00 13.63 8.21
CA THR A 238 -6.48 13.97 6.87
C THR A 238 -6.12 12.70 6.11
N ILE A 239 -5.54 11.70 6.77
CA ILE A 239 -5.30 10.36 6.21
C ILE A 239 -6.58 9.54 6.37
N ASP A 240 -7.02 8.91 5.28
CA ASP A 240 -8.26 8.14 5.21
C ASP A 240 -8.05 6.65 5.50
N CYS A 241 -6.92 6.10 5.08
CA CYS A 241 -6.65 4.65 5.14
C CYS A 241 -5.20 4.34 5.51
N ILE A 242 -5.00 3.13 6.01
CA ILE A 242 -3.70 2.47 6.06
C ILE A 242 -3.61 1.51 4.88
N ALA A 243 -2.50 1.56 4.14
CA ALA A 243 -2.18 0.60 3.09
C ALA A 243 -0.85 -0.08 3.41
N SER A 244 -0.75 -1.38 3.24
CA SER A 244 0.44 -2.11 3.65
C SER A 244 1.67 -1.77 2.80
N HIS A 245 1.48 -1.56 1.50
CA HIS A 245 2.56 -1.58 0.51
C HIS A 245 3.46 -2.81 0.67
N HIS A 246 2.81 -3.94 0.98
CA HIS A 246 3.48 -5.22 1.07
C HIS A 246 4.21 -5.53 -0.23
N THR A 247 5.53 -5.66 -0.16
CA THR A 247 6.38 -5.84 -1.34
C THR A 247 7.43 -6.92 -1.03
N PRO A 248 7.13 -8.17 -1.36
CA PRO A 248 8.04 -9.30 -1.21
C PRO A 248 9.29 -9.14 -2.10
N GLN A 249 10.44 -9.49 -1.56
CA GLN A 249 11.71 -9.52 -2.27
C GLN A 249 12.46 -10.79 -1.88
N SER A 250 13.08 -11.43 -2.88
CA SER A 250 13.87 -12.63 -2.64
C SER A 250 15.07 -12.35 -1.73
N TRP A 251 15.64 -13.40 -1.18
CA TRP A 251 16.87 -13.31 -0.39
C TRP A 251 17.99 -12.63 -1.19
N ASP A 252 18.18 -13.02 -2.46
CA ASP A 252 19.20 -12.45 -3.36
C ASP A 252 18.97 -10.96 -3.64
N ASP A 253 17.71 -10.50 -3.66
CA ASP A 253 17.38 -9.08 -3.86
C ASP A 253 17.71 -8.20 -2.64
N LYS A 254 17.86 -8.80 -1.46
CA LYS A 254 18.06 -8.08 -0.19
C LYS A 254 19.44 -8.29 0.42
N GLN A 255 20.08 -9.44 0.25
CA GLN A 255 21.40 -9.76 0.83
C GLN A 255 22.55 -9.33 -0.08
N VAL A 256 22.49 -8.08 -0.49
CA VAL A 256 23.50 -7.39 -1.29
C VAL A 256 23.79 -6.02 -0.68
N GLU A 257 24.81 -5.32 -1.15
CA GLU A 257 25.09 -3.96 -0.70
C GLU A 257 23.85 -3.09 -0.85
N PHE A 258 23.63 -2.19 0.10
CA PHE A 258 22.41 -1.36 0.18
C PHE A 258 22.06 -0.67 -1.15
N ALA A 259 23.06 -0.23 -1.92
CA ALA A 259 22.85 0.43 -3.21
C ALA A 259 22.13 -0.48 -4.22
N TYR A 260 22.44 -1.77 -4.23
CA TYR A 260 21.89 -2.75 -5.18
C TYR A 260 20.64 -3.46 -4.68
N ALA A 261 20.39 -3.44 -3.36
CA ALA A 261 19.22 -4.07 -2.79
C ALA A 261 17.92 -3.48 -3.38
N GLN A 262 16.94 -4.34 -3.65
CA GLN A 262 15.63 -3.93 -4.13
C GLN A 262 14.81 -3.28 -3.01
N SER A 263 14.03 -2.25 -3.34
CA SER A 263 13.09 -1.63 -2.41
C SER A 263 11.90 -2.57 -2.15
N GLY A 264 11.51 -2.67 -0.89
CA GLY A 264 10.35 -3.48 -0.47
C GLY A 264 10.48 -3.98 0.96
N MET A 265 9.32 -4.14 1.61
CA MET A 265 9.18 -4.65 2.96
C MET A 265 7.94 -5.53 3.06
N LEU A 266 8.04 -6.66 3.76
CA LEU A 266 6.86 -7.43 4.17
C LEU A 266 6.17 -6.68 5.32
N SER A 267 4.90 -6.38 5.16
CA SER A 267 4.17 -5.53 6.10
C SER A 267 2.76 -6.02 6.42
N LEU A 268 2.12 -6.81 5.56
CA LEU A 268 0.76 -7.30 5.79
C LEU A 268 0.63 -8.05 7.11
N GLN A 269 1.43 -9.08 7.34
CA GLN A 269 1.34 -9.92 8.53
C GLN A 269 1.70 -9.20 9.83
N THR A 270 2.51 -8.14 9.75
CA THR A 270 3.02 -7.40 10.90
C THR A 270 2.30 -6.08 11.17
N THR A 271 1.26 -5.76 10.41
CA THR A 271 0.51 -4.50 10.52
C THR A 271 0.03 -4.21 11.95
N LEU A 272 -0.64 -5.18 12.59
CA LEU A 272 -1.16 -5.00 13.94
C LEU A 272 -0.05 -4.65 14.93
N HIS A 273 1.07 -5.39 14.89
CA HIS A 273 2.22 -5.12 15.74
C HIS A 273 2.78 -3.71 15.54
N MET A 274 2.98 -3.30 14.28
CA MET A 274 3.50 -1.97 13.96
C MET A 274 2.58 -0.86 14.49
N LEU A 275 1.25 -1.03 14.38
CA LEU A 275 0.28 -0.07 14.91
C LEU A 275 0.29 -0.01 16.43
N LEU A 276 0.41 -1.15 17.11
CA LEU A 276 0.47 -1.21 18.58
C LEU A 276 1.77 -0.60 19.16
N LYS A 277 2.86 -0.61 18.37
CA LYS A 277 4.14 0.04 18.76
C LYS A 277 4.15 1.56 18.58
N LEU A 278 3.14 2.14 17.94
CA LEU A 278 3.11 3.59 17.73
C LEU A 278 2.86 4.32 19.05
N GLU A 279 3.76 5.21 19.40
CA GLU A 279 3.55 6.18 20.48
C GLU A 279 2.57 7.26 20.03
N SER A 280 1.27 6.97 20.12
CA SER A 280 0.21 7.86 19.70
C SER A 280 -1.05 7.69 20.54
N ASN A 281 -1.94 8.67 20.50
CA ASN A 281 -3.26 8.62 21.15
C ASN A 281 -4.35 8.01 20.25
N ILE A 282 -3.95 7.29 19.18
CA ILE A 282 -4.88 6.72 18.23
C ILE A 282 -5.51 5.45 18.84
N THR A 283 -6.82 5.45 18.95
CA THR A 283 -7.58 4.32 19.53
C THR A 283 -7.67 3.15 18.55
N ILE A 284 -7.94 1.95 19.07
CA ILE A 284 -8.19 0.75 18.27
C ILE A 284 -9.35 0.97 17.30
N ASP A 285 -10.43 1.62 17.74
CA ASP A 285 -11.58 1.94 16.87
C ASP A 285 -11.16 2.79 15.67
N LYS A 286 -10.25 3.74 15.87
CA LYS A 286 -9.70 4.55 14.76
C LYS A 286 -8.87 3.68 13.82
N TRP A 287 -8.05 2.74 14.32
CA TRP A 287 -7.32 1.80 13.47
C TRP A 287 -8.26 0.91 12.67
N VAL A 288 -9.32 0.38 13.30
CA VAL A 288 -10.34 -0.41 12.60
C VAL A 288 -11.00 0.41 11.49
N SER A 289 -11.36 1.65 11.79
CA SER A 289 -11.93 2.54 10.77
C SER A 289 -11.00 2.74 9.58
N LEU A 290 -9.69 2.96 9.80
CA LEU A 290 -8.69 3.19 8.74
C LEU A 290 -8.34 1.93 7.94
N LEU A 291 -8.49 0.74 8.54
CA LEU A 291 -8.16 -0.55 7.92
C LEU A 291 -9.38 -1.23 7.28
N SER A 292 -10.59 -0.91 7.71
CA SER A 292 -11.82 -1.58 7.29
C SER A 292 -12.87 -0.63 6.74
N ASP A 293 -13.42 0.28 7.57
CA ASP A 293 -14.61 1.07 7.20
C ASP A 293 -14.32 2.05 6.06
N GLN A 294 -13.23 2.81 6.17
CA GLN A 294 -12.89 3.83 5.19
C GLN A 294 -12.46 3.24 3.83
N PRO A 295 -11.60 2.21 3.77
CA PRO A 295 -11.32 1.51 2.51
C PRO A 295 -12.59 1.04 1.80
N ARG A 296 -13.49 0.36 2.51
CA ARG A 296 -14.75 -0.14 1.95
C ARG A 296 -15.64 0.99 1.42
N LYS A 297 -15.73 2.10 2.17
CA LYS A 297 -16.48 3.28 1.74
C LYS A 297 -15.90 3.94 0.49
N ILE A 298 -14.58 4.11 0.43
CA ILE A 298 -13.90 4.76 -0.70
C ILE A 298 -14.05 3.95 -1.98
N PHE A 299 -13.90 2.63 -1.89
CA PHE A 299 -13.94 1.72 -3.04
C PHE A 299 -15.30 1.06 -3.23
N SER A 300 -16.34 1.53 -2.52
CA SER A 300 -17.72 1.04 -2.65
C SER A 300 -17.88 -0.46 -2.42
N LEU A 301 -17.11 -1.00 -1.47
CA LEU A 301 -17.24 -2.38 -1.02
C LEU A 301 -18.34 -2.51 0.06
N PRO A 302 -19.01 -3.68 0.17
CA PRO A 302 -19.99 -3.93 1.20
C PRO A 302 -19.40 -3.78 2.61
N GLN A 303 -20.14 -3.13 3.52
CA GLN A 303 -19.77 -3.07 4.94
C GLN A 303 -20.22 -4.36 5.63
N PRO A 304 -19.30 -5.08 6.34
CA PRO A 304 -19.69 -6.26 7.10
C PRO A 304 -20.59 -5.85 8.27
N LYS A 305 -21.50 -6.74 8.64
CA LYS A 305 -22.43 -6.52 9.74
C LYS A 305 -22.24 -7.58 10.81
N LEU A 306 -22.20 -7.17 12.07
CA LEU A 306 -22.20 -8.07 13.22
C LEU A 306 -23.62 -8.19 13.77
N GLU A 307 -24.46 -8.96 13.06
CA GLU A 307 -25.86 -9.20 13.44
C GLU A 307 -26.26 -10.66 13.15
N ALA A 308 -27.23 -11.17 13.89
CA ALA A 308 -27.70 -12.55 13.71
C ALA A 308 -28.27 -12.77 12.30
N GLY A 309 -27.79 -13.79 11.61
CA GLY A 309 -28.21 -14.12 10.24
C GLY A 309 -27.40 -13.45 9.13
N ALA A 310 -26.47 -12.56 9.46
CA ALA A 310 -25.52 -12.02 8.47
C ALA A 310 -24.34 -12.96 8.27
N ASP A 311 -23.76 -12.95 7.06
CA ASP A 311 -22.53 -13.64 6.78
C ASP A 311 -21.37 -13.03 7.59
N ALA A 312 -20.61 -13.87 8.29
CA ALA A 312 -19.53 -13.44 9.13
C ALA A 312 -18.30 -13.02 8.31
N THR A 313 -17.88 -11.77 8.44
CA THR A 313 -16.58 -11.26 7.99
C THR A 313 -15.92 -10.61 9.19
N LEU A 314 -15.04 -11.35 9.88
CA LEU A 314 -14.53 -11.00 11.20
C LEU A 314 -13.05 -11.31 11.33
N THR A 315 -12.37 -10.45 12.08
CA THR A 315 -10.98 -10.69 12.54
C THR A 315 -10.95 -10.62 14.05
N ILE A 316 -10.50 -11.70 14.69
CA ILE A 316 -10.33 -11.80 16.14
C ILE A 316 -8.84 -11.69 16.44
N PHE A 317 -8.45 -10.77 17.29
CA PHE A 317 -7.05 -10.53 17.64
C PHE A 317 -6.86 -10.20 19.11
N SER A 318 -5.67 -10.44 19.62
CA SER A 318 -5.21 -9.99 20.93
C SER A 318 -4.22 -8.83 20.76
N THR A 319 -4.34 -7.80 21.58
CA THR A 319 -3.39 -6.68 21.61
C THR A 319 -2.20 -6.93 22.51
N THR A 320 -2.25 -7.96 23.35
CA THR A 320 -1.25 -8.23 24.41
C THR A 320 -0.50 -9.54 24.23
N GLU A 321 -1.05 -10.49 23.46
CA GLU A 321 -0.42 -11.79 23.26
C GLU A 321 0.83 -11.66 22.39
N PRO A 322 2.01 -12.13 22.88
CA PRO A 322 3.23 -12.13 22.10
C PRO A 322 3.28 -13.33 21.13
N TRP A 323 3.99 -13.16 20.04
CA TRP A 323 4.32 -14.22 19.09
C TRP A 323 5.67 -13.93 18.44
N THR A 324 6.35 -14.95 17.92
CA THR A 324 7.63 -14.77 17.24
C THR A 324 7.44 -14.82 15.74
N TYR A 325 7.90 -13.78 15.03
CA TYR A 325 7.87 -13.73 13.59
C TYR A 325 9.12 -14.39 13.00
N ASN A 326 9.01 -15.65 12.61
CA ASN A 326 10.12 -16.47 12.11
C ASN A 326 9.64 -17.39 10.98
N GLU A 327 10.50 -18.29 10.51
CA GLU A 327 10.23 -19.20 9.40
C GLU A 327 8.96 -20.06 9.60
N LYS A 328 8.57 -20.35 10.84
CA LYS A 328 7.39 -21.17 11.13
C LYS A 328 6.10 -20.37 11.10
N SER A 329 6.16 -19.12 11.50
CA SER A 329 4.99 -18.24 11.59
C SER A 329 4.81 -17.37 10.32
N ASN A 330 5.87 -17.12 9.58
CA ASN A 330 5.83 -16.39 8.30
C ASN A 330 5.01 -17.18 7.27
N GLN A 331 4.07 -16.51 6.62
CA GLN A 331 3.24 -17.10 5.57
C GLN A 331 3.71 -16.70 4.15
N SER A 332 4.64 -15.74 4.04
CA SER A 332 5.24 -15.32 2.77
C SER A 332 6.33 -16.30 2.31
N LEU A 333 6.58 -16.35 1.02
CA LEU A 333 7.77 -17.00 0.44
C LEU A 333 9.04 -16.17 0.66
N SER A 334 8.88 -14.89 0.99
CA SER A 334 9.97 -13.94 1.25
C SER A 334 10.14 -13.67 2.75
N GLU A 335 11.31 -13.11 3.13
CA GLU A 335 11.67 -12.82 4.52
C GLU A 335 12.13 -11.37 4.74
N ASN A 336 11.90 -10.48 3.76
CA ASN A 336 12.40 -9.11 3.75
C ASN A 336 11.63 -8.17 4.71
N SER A 337 11.70 -8.47 6.00
CA SER A 337 11.16 -7.65 7.08
C SER A 337 12.23 -7.34 8.13
N PRO A 338 12.34 -6.10 8.61
CA PRO A 338 13.23 -5.79 9.74
C PRO A 338 12.74 -6.40 11.06
N LEU A 339 11.52 -6.94 11.08
CA LEU A 339 10.92 -7.61 12.25
C LEU A 339 11.12 -9.12 12.23
N PHE A 340 11.77 -9.65 11.19
CA PHE A 340 12.02 -11.10 11.10
C PHE A 340 12.94 -11.57 12.24
N GLN A 341 12.62 -12.70 12.89
CA GLN A 341 13.24 -13.25 14.12
C GLN A 341 12.94 -12.45 15.40
N GLU A 342 12.04 -11.47 15.35
CA GLU A 342 11.68 -10.67 16.53
C GLU A 342 10.44 -11.25 17.24
N THR A 343 10.35 -11.00 18.55
CA THR A 343 9.12 -11.23 19.32
C THR A 343 8.21 -10.01 19.19
N LEU A 344 7.08 -10.23 18.57
CA LEU A 344 6.08 -9.21 18.28
C LEU A 344 4.94 -9.27 19.30
N GLN A 345 4.31 -8.11 19.56
CA GLN A 345 3.13 -8.01 20.39
C GLN A 345 1.90 -7.78 19.51
N GLY A 346 0.77 -8.39 19.90
CA GLY A 346 -0.46 -8.33 19.12
C GLY A 346 -0.53 -9.46 18.11
N LYS A 347 -1.44 -10.41 18.35
CA LYS A 347 -1.58 -11.65 17.58
C LYS A 347 -2.96 -11.73 16.94
N ILE A 348 -3.00 -12.07 15.67
CA ILE A 348 -4.25 -12.47 15.02
C ILE A 348 -4.58 -13.89 15.51
N LEU A 349 -5.78 -14.07 16.03
CA LEU A 349 -6.24 -15.35 16.58
C LEU A 349 -7.11 -16.11 15.58
N CYS A 350 -7.98 -15.39 14.85
CA CYS A 350 -8.85 -16.01 13.87
C CYS A 350 -9.28 -15.00 12.82
N VAL A 351 -9.40 -15.46 11.59
CA VAL A 351 -10.05 -14.74 10.48
C VAL A 351 -11.20 -15.59 9.95
N ILE A 352 -12.35 -14.95 9.75
CA ILE A 352 -13.57 -15.58 9.22
C ILE A 352 -14.04 -14.75 8.03
N ASN A 353 -14.22 -15.37 6.89
CA ASN A 353 -14.76 -14.74 5.68
C ASN A 353 -15.24 -15.82 4.69
N ASN A 354 -16.24 -15.52 3.85
CA ASN A 354 -16.73 -16.41 2.80
C ASN A 354 -17.06 -17.84 3.29
N HIS A 355 -17.69 -17.96 4.48
CA HIS A 355 -18.00 -19.24 5.17
C HIS A 355 -16.76 -20.10 5.49
N LYS A 356 -15.56 -19.51 5.46
CA LYS A 356 -14.28 -20.14 5.81
C LYS A 356 -13.70 -19.47 7.02
N HIS A 357 -12.82 -20.16 7.70
CA HIS A 357 -12.10 -19.60 8.83
C HIS A 357 -10.69 -20.18 8.93
N ARG A 358 -9.80 -19.44 9.54
CA ARG A 358 -8.46 -19.89 9.92
C ARG A 358 -8.15 -19.42 11.34
N ILE A 359 -7.77 -20.37 12.19
CA ILE A 359 -7.33 -20.12 13.56
C ILE A 359 -5.81 -20.16 13.57
N TYR A 360 -5.19 -19.24 14.30
CA TYR A 360 -3.75 -19.13 14.49
C TYR A 360 -3.42 -19.45 15.95
N GLU A 361 -2.69 -20.54 16.17
CA GLU A 361 -2.24 -21.01 17.50
C GLU A 361 -1.01 -20.25 18.00
#